data_a315ba990fd9f85ada05537426b0ef78
#
_entry.id   a315ba990fd9f85ada05537426b0ef78
#
_cell.length_a   1.000
_cell.length_b   1.000
_cell.length_c   1.000
_cell.angle_alpha   90.00
_cell.angle_beta   90.00
_cell.angle_gamma   90.00
#
_symmetry.space_group_name_H-M   'P 1'
#
loop_
_entity.id
_entity.type
_entity.pdbx_description
1 polymer ?
#
loop_
_entity_poly.entity_id
_entity_poly.type
_entity_poly.pdbx_seq_one_letter_code
_entity_poly.pdbx_strand_id
1 'polypeptide(L)'
;MSHNRFVPRKGKIYPLSRKEREEVCKFIKEQLRKGYIRPSKSPQMALVFFIRKKNGKKRIVQDYWYLNEWTVKNNYPLPLISDIIGNIGTKKVFTKIDLRWEYNNMRIKEGDE
;
A
#
# COMPACT_ATOMS: atom_id res chain seq x y z
N MET A 1 -30.29 -6.92 -11.10
CA MET A 1 -28.87 -7.09 -10.67
C MET A 1 -28.13 -5.82 -11.02
N SER A 2 -27.95 -4.93 -10.07
CA SER A 2 -27.21 -3.70 -10.29
C SER A 2 -25.71 -4.04 -10.36
N HIS A 3 -25.15 -3.98 -11.54
CA HIS A 3 -23.72 -3.98 -11.74
C HIS A 3 -23.22 -2.65 -11.15
N ASN A 4 -22.78 -2.64 -9.90
CA ASN A 4 -22.10 -1.50 -9.33
C ASN A 4 -20.81 -1.28 -10.11
N ARG A 5 -20.89 -0.38 -11.07
CA ARG A 5 -19.74 -0.02 -11.91
C ARG A 5 -18.79 0.83 -11.08
N PHE A 6 -17.54 0.43 -10.99
CA PHE A 6 -16.49 1.25 -10.39
C PHE A 6 -16.46 2.64 -11.04
N VAL A 7 -16.55 3.68 -10.23
CA VAL A 7 -16.48 5.07 -10.68
C VAL A 7 -15.20 5.68 -10.11
N PRO A 8 -14.23 6.03 -10.96
CA PRO A 8 -13.01 6.67 -10.50
C PRO A 8 -13.31 7.94 -9.71
N ARG A 9 -12.63 8.13 -8.58
CA ARG A 9 -12.78 9.30 -7.73
C ARG A 9 -11.48 10.07 -7.58
N LYS A 10 -11.58 11.39 -7.66
CA LYS A 10 -10.58 12.30 -7.13
C LYS A 10 -10.92 12.48 -5.64
N GLY A 11 -10.19 11.83 -4.77
CA GLY A 11 -10.43 11.91 -3.33
C GLY A 11 -10.24 13.33 -2.77
N LYS A 12 -10.59 13.52 -1.49
CA LYS A 12 -10.36 14.80 -0.77
C LYS A 12 -8.86 15.06 -0.64
N ILE A 13 -8.43 16.27 -0.96
CA ILE A 13 -7.05 16.68 -0.74
C ILE A 13 -6.85 16.93 0.75
N TYR A 14 -5.95 16.17 1.39
CA TYR A 14 -5.54 16.46 2.76
C TYR A 14 -4.60 17.68 2.76
N PRO A 15 -4.83 18.68 3.64
CA PRO A 15 -3.94 19.82 3.73
C PRO A 15 -2.58 19.35 4.26
N LEU A 16 -1.54 19.61 3.47
CA LEU A 16 -0.16 19.33 3.84
C LEU A 16 0.52 20.65 4.22
N SER A 17 1.32 20.63 5.29
CA SER A 17 2.19 21.74 5.63
C SER A 17 3.28 21.93 4.55
N ARG A 18 3.91 23.10 4.50
CA ARG A 18 5.00 23.37 3.55
C ARG A 18 6.13 22.33 3.65
N LYS A 19 6.55 21.98 4.87
CA LYS A 19 7.57 20.95 5.12
C LYS A 19 7.14 19.58 4.62
N GLU A 20 5.89 19.20 4.83
CA GLU A 20 5.33 17.93 4.35
C GLU A 20 5.29 17.86 2.82
N ARG A 21 4.94 18.95 2.15
CA ARG A 21 5.01 19.03 0.68
C ARG A 21 6.43 18.86 0.15
N GLU A 22 7.40 19.48 0.78
CA GLU A 22 8.81 19.34 0.43
C GLU A 22 9.29 17.89 0.58
N GLU A 23 8.89 17.22 1.67
CA GLU A 23 9.20 15.79 1.90
C GLU A 23 8.56 14.88 0.84
N VAL A 24 7.30 15.11 0.48
CA VAL A 24 6.63 14.38 -0.61
C VAL A 24 7.34 14.61 -1.94
N CYS A 25 7.69 15.83 -2.26
CA CYS A 25 8.41 16.15 -3.51
C CYS A 25 9.77 15.44 -3.57
N LYS A 26 10.52 15.41 -2.47
CA LYS A 26 11.81 14.70 -2.39
C LYS A 26 11.60 13.20 -2.59
N PHE A 27 10.60 12.63 -1.91
CA PHE A 27 10.26 11.22 -2.04
C PHE A 27 9.90 10.85 -3.49
N ILE A 28 9.01 11.62 -4.12
CA ILE A 28 8.58 11.37 -5.51
C ILE A 28 9.78 11.43 -6.47
N LYS A 29 10.62 12.46 -6.36
CA LYS A 29 11.82 12.60 -7.19
C LYS A 29 12.76 11.41 -7.04
N GLU A 30 12.95 10.93 -5.81
CA GLU A 30 13.80 9.77 -5.54
C GLU A 30 13.22 8.49 -6.15
N GLN A 31 11.90 8.26 -5.99
CA GLN A 31 11.24 7.07 -6.54
C GLN A 31 11.22 7.08 -8.08
N LEU A 32 11.02 8.25 -8.70
CA LEU A 32 11.13 8.41 -10.15
C LEU A 32 12.56 8.12 -10.64
N ARG A 33 13.57 8.63 -9.95
CA ARG A 33 14.98 8.36 -10.29
C ARG A 33 15.34 6.88 -10.20
N LYS A 34 14.76 6.16 -9.23
CA LYS A 34 14.94 4.72 -9.07
C LYS A 34 14.11 3.87 -10.04
N GLY A 35 13.21 4.49 -10.78
CA GLY A 35 12.31 3.78 -11.70
C GLY A 35 11.19 2.98 -11.02
N TYR A 36 10.94 3.20 -9.72
CA TYR A 36 9.88 2.49 -8.99
C TYR A 36 8.49 3.04 -9.23
N ILE A 37 8.40 4.28 -9.67
CA ILE A 37 7.14 4.93 -10.05
C ILE A 37 7.29 5.61 -11.41
N ARG A 38 6.15 5.84 -12.06
CA ARG A 38 6.06 6.57 -13.33
C ARG A 38 4.91 7.59 -13.24
N PRO A 39 4.89 8.61 -14.11
CA PRO A 39 3.72 9.47 -14.26
C PRO A 39 2.48 8.62 -14.61
N SER A 40 1.39 8.81 -13.89
CA SER A 40 0.16 8.06 -14.08
C SER A 40 -0.83 8.84 -14.92
N LYS A 41 -1.57 8.14 -15.80
CA LYS A 41 -2.74 8.63 -16.53
C LYS A 41 -4.04 8.07 -15.95
N SER A 42 -3.98 7.39 -14.81
CA SER A 42 -5.16 6.82 -14.17
C SER A 42 -6.17 7.91 -13.77
N PRO A 43 -7.46 7.71 -14.03
CA PRO A 43 -8.49 8.61 -13.55
C PRO A 43 -8.73 8.51 -12.03
N GLN A 44 -8.24 7.45 -11.41
CA GLN A 44 -8.32 7.22 -9.97
C GLN A 44 -7.12 7.85 -9.26
N MET A 45 -7.38 8.56 -8.17
CA MET A 45 -6.34 9.14 -7.33
C MET A 45 -6.44 8.59 -5.91
N ALA A 46 -5.29 8.24 -5.35
CA ALA A 46 -5.12 7.98 -3.93
C ALA A 46 -4.42 9.17 -3.27
N LEU A 47 -4.93 9.59 -2.13
CA LEU A 47 -4.39 10.74 -1.41
C LEU A 47 -3.23 10.34 -0.52
N VAL A 48 -2.35 11.30 -0.29
CA VAL A 48 -1.19 11.13 0.57
C VAL A 48 -1.36 11.98 1.83
N PHE A 49 -1.10 11.39 2.98
CA PHE A 49 -1.06 12.09 4.26
C PHE A 49 0.08 11.55 5.13
N PHE A 50 0.38 12.25 6.22
CA PHE A 50 1.46 11.88 7.13
C PHE A 50 0.93 11.38 8.46
N ILE A 51 1.50 10.27 8.93
CA ILE A 51 1.28 9.75 10.29
C ILE A 51 2.57 9.92 11.08
N ARG A 52 2.44 10.35 12.33
CA ARG A 52 3.56 10.40 13.28
C ARG A 52 3.84 9.00 13.81
N LYS A 53 5.09 8.58 13.72
CA LYS A 53 5.58 7.36 14.40
C LYS A 53 5.83 7.64 15.88
N LYS A 54 5.89 6.60 16.70
CA LYS A 54 6.24 6.70 18.14
C LYS A 54 7.57 7.41 18.39
N ASN A 55 8.52 7.32 17.46
CA ASN A 55 9.82 7.99 17.53
C ASN A 55 9.83 9.45 17.01
N GLY A 56 8.67 10.05 16.82
CA GLY A 56 8.51 11.43 16.33
C GLY A 56 8.72 11.63 14.82
N LYS A 57 9.23 10.64 14.12
CA LYS A 57 9.38 10.70 12.65
C LYS A 57 8.02 10.59 11.97
N LYS A 58 7.86 11.26 10.83
CA LYS A 58 6.67 11.16 10.01
C LYS A 58 6.78 10.00 9.01
N ARG A 59 5.65 9.37 8.72
CA ARG A 59 5.52 8.34 7.71
C ARG A 59 4.51 8.79 6.67
N ILE A 60 4.89 8.72 5.40
CA ILE A 60 3.99 8.94 4.28
C ILE A 60 3.05 7.73 4.18
N VAL A 61 1.75 7.99 4.10
CA VAL A 61 0.71 7.00 3.94
C VAL A 61 -0.17 7.39 2.77
N GLN A 62 -0.55 6.41 1.98
CA GLN A 62 -1.49 6.54 0.87
C GLN A 62 -2.86 6.04 1.32
N ASP A 63 -3.89 6.80 1.02
CA ASP A 63 -5.27 6.41 1.32
C ASP A 63 -5.83 5.56 0.19
N TYR A 64 -5.76 4.26 0.38
CA TYR A 64 -6.33 3.29 -0.57
C TYR A 64 -7.70 2.77 -0.17
N TRP A 65 -8.36 3.39 0.82
CA TRP A 65 -9.62 2.86 1.35
C TRP A 65 -10.67 2.65 0.27
N TYR A 66 -10.90 3.67 -0.56
CA TYR A 66 -11.84 3.57 -1.67
C TYR A 66 -11.43 2.50 -2.70
N LEU A 67 -10.16 2.45 -3.05
CA LEU A 67 -9.64 1.44 -3.98
C LEU A 67 -9.82 0.03 -3.41
N ASN A 68 -9.52 -0.17 -2.13
CA ASN A 68 -9.66 -1.46 -1.46
C ASN A 68 -11.12 -1.93 -1.35
N GLU A 69 -12.07 -1.01 -1.27
CA GLU A 69 -13.50 -1.33 -1.27
C GLU A 69 -13.95 -1.96 -2.60
N TRP A 70 -13.38 -1.49 -3.71
CA TRP A 70 -13.73 -1.92 -5.06
C TRP A 70 -12.83 -3.03 -5.63
N THR A 71 -11.75 -3.33 -4.95
CA THR A 71 -10.83 -4.41 -5.36
C THR A 71 -11.47 -5.78 -5.15
N VAL A 72 -11.37 -6.64 -6.15
CA VAL A 72 -11.78 -8.04 -6.02
C VAL A 72 -10.86 -8.73 -5.03
N LYS A 73 -11.43 -9.16 -3.91
CA LYS A 73 -10.66 -9.78 -2.82
C LYS A 73 -10.26 -11.19 -3.18
N ASN A 74 -9.02 -11.53 -2.95
CA ASN A 74 -8.54 -12.90 -3.06
C ASN A 74 -8.93 -13.68 -1.79
N ASN A 75 -9.79 -14.67 -1.95
CA ASN A 75 -10.27 -15.53 -0.86
C ASN A 75 -9.36 -16.75 -0.66
N TYR A 76 -8.05 -16.60 -0.80
CA TYR A 76 -7.13 -17.70 -0.52
C TYR A 76 -7.23 -18.12 0.95
N PRO A 77 -7.48 -19.40 1.25
CA PRO A 77 -7.61 -19.86 2.63
C PRO A 77 -6.29 -19.74 3.37
N LEU A 78 -6.30 -19.03 4.50
CA LEU A 78 -5.15 -18.97 5.40
C LEU A 78 -5.10 -20.24 6.26
N PRO A 79 -3.91 -20.78 6.56
CA PRO A 79 -3.77 -21.90 7.47
C PRO A 79 -4.23 -21.52 8.89
N LEU A 80 -4.74 -22.47 9.63
CA LEU A 80 -5.11 -22.27 11.03
C LEU A 80 -3.85 -21.92 11.86
N ILE A 81 -3.99 -21.01 12.79
CA ILE A 81 -2.87 -20.60 13.67
C ILE A 81 -2.34 -21.79 14.49
N SER A 82 -3.25 -22.66 14.94
CA SER A 82 -2.89 -23.92 15.65
C SER A 82 -1.98 -24.83 14.83
N ASP A 83 -2.24 -24.95 13.52
CA ASP A 83 -1.43 -25.78 12.63
C ASP A 83 -0.04 -25.16 12.42
N ILE A 84 0.03 -23.86 12.31
CA ILE A 84 1.32 -23.12 12.22
C ILE A 84 2.14 -23.34 13.48
N ILE A 85 1.54 -23.19 14.65
CA ILE A 85 2.20 -23.40 15.95
C ILE A 85 2.66 -24.85 16.10
N GLY A 86 1.81 -25.82 15.73
CA GLY A 86 2.16 -27.24 15.75
C GLY A 86 3.39 -27.57 14.88
N ASN A 87 3.44 -26.99 13.67
CA ASN A 87 4.59 -27.17 12.77
C ASN A 87 5.87 -26.51 13.28
N ILE A 88 5.77 -25.40 14.02
CA ILE A 88 6.92 -24.68 14.59
C ILE A 88 7.49 -25.44 15.80
N GLY A 89 6.62 -26.02 16.64
CA GLY A 89 7.03 -26.64 17.92
C GLY A 89 8.06 -27.76 17.82
N THR A 90 8.20 -28.39 16.65
CA THR A 90 9.18 -29.46 16.39
C THR A 90 10.49 -28.96 15.79
N LYS A 91 10.59 -27.70 15.42
CA LYS A 91 11.77 -27.13 14.74
C LYS A 91 12.73 -26.46 15.74
N LYS A 92 14.02 -26.59 15.45
CA LYS A 92 15.09 -26.03 16.30
C LYS A 92 15.70 -24.75 15.71
N VAL A 93 15.53 -24.51 14.42
CA VAL A 93 16.11 -23.37 13.72
C VAL A 93 15.00 -22.60 13.03
N PHE A 94 14.98 -21.27 13.20
CA PHE A 94 13.99 -20.37 12.64
C PHE A 94 14.67 -19.27 11.84
N THR A 95 14.08 -18.93 10.69
CA THR A 95 14.50 -17.77 9.89
C THR A 95 13.35 -16.75 9.85
N LYS A 96 13.65 -15.51 10.22
CA LYS A 96 12.72 -14.39 10.09
C LYS A 96 13.13 -13.52 8.91
N ILE A 97 12.23 -13.37 7.94
CA ILE A 97 12.43 -12.51 6.77
C ILE A 97 11.48 -11.32 6.90
N ASP A 98 12.00 -10.12 6.73
CA ASP A 98 11.22 -8.88 6.70
C ASP A 98 11.32 -8.26 5.31
N LEU A 99 10.20 -8.24 4.58
CA LEU A 99 10.12 -7.69 3.24
C LEU A 99 9.89 -6.18 3.31
N ARG A 100 10.83 -5.41 2.77
CA ARG A 100 10.65 -3.97 2.62
C ARG A 100 9.65 -3.67 1.52
N TRP A 101 8.74 -2.74 1.80
CA TRP A 101 7.76 -2.26 0.81
C TRP A 101 6.87 -3.38 0.24
N GLU A 102 6.52 -4.34 1.08
CA GLU A 102 5.78 -5.54 0.70
C GLU A 102 4.57 -5.23 -0.19
N TYR A 103 3.71 -4.31 0.22
CA TYR A 103 2.53 -3.92 -0.56
C TYR A 103 2.86 -3.31 -1.93
N ASN A 104 3.97 -2.59 -2.02
CA ASN A 104 4.40 -1.98 -3.29
C ASN A 104 5.05 -3.00 -4.25
N ASN A 105 5.41 -4.18 -3.74
CA ASN A 105 5.93 -5.29 -4.55
C ASN A 105 4.81 -6.15 -5.14
N MET A 106 3.56 -5.97 -4.69
CA MET A 106 2.40 -6.64 -5.27
C MET A 106 2.03 -5.98 -6.59
N ARG A 107 2.12 -6.76 -7.66
CA ARG A 107 1.81 -6.27 -9.00
C ARG A 107 0.30 -6.26 -9.23
N ILE A 108 -0.21 -5.16 -9.73
CA ILE A 108 -1.59 -5.07 -10.21
C ILE A 108 -1.69 -5.89 -11.51
N LYS A 109 -2.84 -6.53 -11.73
CA LYS A 109 -3.11 -7.27 -12.95
C LYS A 109 -2.93 -6.36 -14.16
N GLU A 110 -2.29 -6.86 -15.19
CA GLU A 110 -2.11 -6.14 -16.44
C GLU A 110 -3.45 -5.74 -17.05
N GLY A 111 -3.60 -4.47 -17.40
CA GLY A 111 -4.85 -3.88 -17.88
C GLY A 111 -5.71 -3.20 -16.81
N ASP A 112 -5.43 -3.44 -15.53
CA ASP A 112 -6.11 -2.81 -14.39
C ASP A 112 -5.25 -1.71 -13.73
N GLU A 113 -4.10 -1.38 -14.30
CA GLU A 113 -3.12 -0.40 -13.80
C GLU A 113 -3.60 1.06 -13.86
#